data_191e38a8eaa93603c2479804f9729711
#
_entry.id   191e38a8eaa93603c2479804f9729711
#
_cell.length_a   1.000
_cell.length_b   1.000
_cell.length_c   1.000
_cell.angle_alpha   90.00
_cell.angle_beta   90.00
_cell.angle_gamma   90.00
#
_symmetry.space_group_name_H-M   'P 1'
#
loop_
_entity.id
_entity.type
_entity.pdbx_description
1 polymer ?
#
loop_
_entity_poly.entity_id
_entity_poly.type
_entity_poly.pdbx_seq_one_letter_code
_entity_poly.pdbx_strand_id
1 'polypeptide(L)'
;LIVLLNKLFFKSFKSIIFILFLFLSPFLVLIIRIFNQFFLIRFQHVRVNRIGHLSTNIELYLCEKDKNINTPRQFYLDIFFYDRKVCNNILFKKWKKEIFFLPGYVIKPIYFLNNIISSKKNKYLVKPNEEFHNNHDIYNLLDESKIHLTFNEEEKKECKRFLENCGIKETNKFICLIVRDNAYLNSIGASYHSHRDCDIDNFVLVAEELAKLGYFVFRMG
;
A
#
# COMPACT_ATOMS: atom_id res chain seq x y z
N LEU A 1 -20.11 -3.79 24.60
CA LEU A 1 -19.10 -4.09 25.61
C LEU A 1 -18.04 -5.06 25.10
N ILE A 2 -18.40 -6.25 24.58
CA ILE A 2 -17.49 -7.28 24.07
C ILE A 2 -16.55 -6.74 22.97
N VAL A 3 -17.07 -5.95 22.01
CA VAL A 3 -16.28 -5.33 20.94
C VAL A 3 -15.26 -4.32 21.51
N LEU A 4 -15.61 -3.58 22.54
CA LEU A 4 -14.72 -2.63 23.21
C LEU A 4 -13.60 -3.37 23.97
N LEU A 5 -13.96 -4.40 24.72
CA LEU A 5 -13.01 -5.25 25.44
C LEU A 5 -12.02 -5.92 24.48
N ASN A 6 -12.49 -6.46 23.36
CA ASN A 6 -11.62 -7.02 22.33
C ASN A 6 -10.66 -5.97 21.75
N LYS A 7 -11.11 -4.75 21.47
CA LYS A 7 -10.22 -3.67 20.99
C LYS A 7 -9.16 -3.30 22.01
N LEU A 8 -9.52 -3.21 23.30
CA LEU A 8 -8.58 -2.92 24.38
C LEU A 8 -7.57 -4.04 24.56
N PHE A 9 -8.02 -5.29 24.53
CA PHE A 9 -7.14 -6.45 24.61
C PHE A 9 -6.12 -6.48 23.47
N PHE A 10 -6.58 -6.31 22.21
CA PHE A 10 -5.70 -6.23 21.06
C PHE A 10 -4.72 -5.07 21.10
N LYS A 11 -5.11 -3.92 21.63
CA LYS A 11 -4.22 -2.78 21.83
C LYS A 11 -3.15 -3.08 22.87
N SER A 12 -3.53 -3.63 24.02
CA SER A 12 -2.60 -4.08 25.08
C SER A 12 -1.61 -5.13 24.57
N PHE A 13 -2.10 -6.14 23.86
CA PHE A 13 -1.26 -7.19 23.29
C PHE A 13 -0.21 -6.65 22.31
N LYS A 14 -0.59 -5.76 21.40
CA LYS A 14 0.37 -5.09 20.49
C LYS A 14 1.40 -4.26 21.24
N SER A 15 0.99 -3.60 22.32
CA SER A 15 1.90 -2.81 23.15
C SER A 15 2.91 -3.70 23.86
N ILE A 16 2.50 -4.84 24.40
CA ILE A 16 3.39 -5.81 25.06
C ILE A 16 4.43 -6.34 24.06
N ILE A 17 3.98 -6.74 22.86
CA ILE A 17 4.89 -7.20 21.80
C ILE A 17 5.86 -6.08 21.39
N PHE A 18 5.38 -4.85 21.24
CA PHE A 18 6.25 -3.72 20.91
C PHE A 18 7.34 -3.51 21.95
N ILE A 19 7.00 -3.55 23.25
CA ILE A 19 7.95 -3.43 24.36
C ILE A 19 8.97 -4.59 24.32
N LEU A 20 8.51 -5.81 24.11
CA LEU A 20 9.40 -6.97 23.98
C LEU A 20 10.42 -6.76 22.85
N PHE A 21 9.94 -6.36 21.65
CA PHE A 21 10.84 -6.10 20.53
C PHE A 21 11.71 -4.86 20.73
N LEU A 22 11.29 -3.88 21.54
CA LEU A 22 12.13 -2.76 21.92
C LEU A 22 13.36 -3.24 22.72
N PHE A 23 13.17 -4.14 23.67
CA PHE A 23 14.29 -4.74 24.44
C PHE A 23 15.15 -5.68 23.59
N LEU A 24 14.56 -6.41 22.66
CA LEU A 24 15.29 -7.31 21.76
C LEU A 24 15.99 -6.58 20.60
N SER A 25 15.58 -5.35 20.29
CA SER A 25 16.08 -4.64 19.09
C SER A 25 17.59 -4.42 19.07
N PRO A 26 18.33 -4.13 20.18
CA PRO A 26 19.77 -3.99 20.11
C PRO A 26 20.47 -5.28 19.66
N PHE A 27 20.02 -6.41 20.17
CA PHE A 27 20.56 -7.72 19.83
C PHE A 27 20.25 -8.09 18.38
N LEU A 28 19.00 -7.88 17.93
CA LEU A 28 18.59 -8.16 16.56
C LEU A 28 19.31 -7.25 15.55
N VAL A 29 19.48 -5.97 15.85
CA VAL A 29 20.24 -5.03 15.01
C VAL A 29 21.71 -5.43 14.93
N LEU A 30 22.30 -5.88 16.04
CA LEU A 30 23.67 -6.38 16.05
C LEU A 30 23.82 -7.59 15.11
N ILE A 31 22.92 -8.56 15.21
CA ILE A 31 22.91 -9.74 14.33
C ILE A 31 22.78 -9.30 12.87
N ILE A 32 21.81 -8.46 12.54
CA ILE A 32 21.60 -7.94 11.17
C ILE A 32 22.87 -7.28 10.64
N ARG A 33 23.61 -6.57 11.50
CA ARG A 33 24.83 -5.86 11.11
C ARG A 33 26.05 -6.77 10.97
N ILE A 34 26.16 -7.80 11.79
CA ILE A 34 27.24 -8.80 11.67
C ILE A 34 27.10 -9.58 10.36
N PHE A 35 25.88 -10.04 10.05
CA PHE A 35 25.63 -10.86 8.87
C PHE A 35 25.44 -10.07 7.56
N ASN A 36 25.43 -8.73 7.61
CA ASN A 36 25.11 -7.90 6.44
C ASN A 36 26.06 -8.06 5.23
N GLN A 37 27.26 -8.58 5.43
CA GLN A 37 28.19 -8.83 4.33
C GLN A 37 27.78 -10.05 3.49
N PHE A 38 27.05 -10.99 4.07
CA PHE A 38 26.55 -12.18 3.40
C PHE A 38 25.10 -12.03 2.98
N PHE A 39 24.29 -11.41 3.85
CA PHE A 39 22.85 -11.28 3.68
C PHE A 39 22.37 -9.94 4.20
N LEU A 40 21.88 -9.10 3.31
CA LEU A 40 21.40 -7.76 3.66
C LEU A 40 19.90 -7.78 3.93
N ILE A 41 19.48 -7.30 5.11
CA ILE A 41 18.09 -7.05 5.43
C ILE A 41 17.82 -5.56 5.30
N ARG A 42 16.86 -5.19 4.45
CA ARG A 42 16.41 -3.81 4.28
C ARG A 42 14.97 -3.66 4.74
N PHE A 43 14.64 -2.48 5.23
CA PHE A 43 13.32 -2.17 5.75
C PHE A 43 12.67 -1.05 4.96
N GLN A 44 11.33 -1.12 4.82
CA GLN A 44 10.54 -0.06 4.22
C GLN A 44 9.21 0.12 4.94
N HIS A 45 8.94 1.34 5.40
CA HIS A 45 7.62 1.71 5.90
C HIS A 45 6.67 2.00 4.74
N VAL A 46 5.42 1.46 4.80
CA VAL A 46 4.40 1.68 3.77
C VAL A 46 3.19 2.39 4.37
N ARG A 47 2.73 3.46 3.74
CA ARG A 47 1.51 4.19 4.09
C ARG A 47 0.27 3.47 3.56
N VAL A 48 -0.13 2.39 4.23
CA VAL A 48 -1.28 1.55 3.82
C VAL A 48 -2.66 2.21 4.02
N ASN A 49 -2.71 3.36 4.68
CA ASN A 49 -3.94 4.12 4.93
C ASN A 49 -4.32 5.09 3.80
N ARG A 50 -3.61 5.08 2.68
CA ARG A 50 -3.89 5.89 1.49
C ARG A 50 -3.78 5.04 0.25
N ILE A 51 -4.83 4.99 -0.55
CA ILE A 51 -4.92 4.12 -1.71
C ILE A 51 -3.80 4.38 -2.73
N GLY A 52 -3.48 5.63 -3.04
CA GLY A 52 -2.40 5.97 -3.96
C GLY A 52 -1.03 5.46 -3.49
N HIS A 53 -0.69 5.66 -2.21
CA HIS A 53 0.57 5.13 -1.68
C HIS A 53 0.59 3.60 -1.63
N LEU A 54 -0.56 2.98 -1.30
CA LEU A 54 -0.65 1.53 -1.24
C LEU A 54 -0.56 0.89 -2.64
N SER A 55 -1.07 1.54 -3.68
CA SER A 55 -1.01 1.02 -5.05
C SER A 55 0.31 1.37 -5.73
N THR A 56 0.57 2.66 -5.93
CA THR A 56 1.64 3.13 -6.82
C THR A 56 3.04 2.90 -6.25
N ASN A 57 3.25 3.12 -4.93
CA ASN A 57 4.60 3.02 -4.39
C ASN A 57 5.14 1.58 -4.38
N ILE A 58 4.25 0.61 -4.18
CA ILE A 58 4.63 -0.81 -4.20
C ILE A 58 4.85 -1.27 -5.63
N GLU A 59 3.97 -0.87 -6.56
CA GLU A 59 4.14 -1.18 -7.99
C GLU A 59 5.47 -0.63 -8.51
N LEU A 60 5.78 0.63 -8.27
CA LEU A 60 7.05 1.24 -8.68
C LEU A 60 8.27 0.52 -8.07
N TYR A 61 8.19 0.11 -6.79
CA TYR A 61 9.25 -0.70 -6.20
C TYR A 61 9.48 -2.01 -6.94
N LEU A 62 8.40 -2.70 -7.34
CA LEU A 62 8.49 -3.96 -8.08
C LEU A 62 9.05 -3.74 -9.49
N CYS A 63 8.61 -2.68 -10.18
CA CYS A 63 9.16 -2.28 -11.47
C CYS A 63 10.66 -1.98 -11.38
N GLU A 64 11.09 -1.24 -10.36
CA GLU A 64 12.52 -0.97 -10.10
C GLU A 64 13.30 -2.25 -9.85
N LYS A 65 12.72 -3.17 -9.08
CA LYS A 65 13.33 -4.48 -8.80
C LYS A 65 13.49 -5.30 -10.08
N ASP A 66 12.50 -5.34 -10.94
CA ASP A 66 12.57 -6.03 -12.24
C ASP A 66 13.65 -5.45 -13.16
N LYS A 67 13.87 -4.15 -13.10
CA LYS A 67 14.92 -3.45 -13.86
C LYS A 67 16.27 -3.39 -13.13
N ASN A 68 16.41 -4.04 -11.97
CA ASN A 68 17.59 -3.99 -11.11
C ASN A 68 18.01 -2.58 -10.67
N ILE A 69 17.06 -1.65 -10.59
CA ILE A 69 17.28 -0.30 -10.07
C ILE A 69 17.24 -0.36 -8.53
N ASN A 70 18.22 0.25 -7.85
CA ASN A 70 18.37 0.23 -6.40
C ASN A 70 18.43 -1.18 -5.77
N THR A 71 18.75 -2.20 -6.56
CA THR A 71 18.84 -3.58 -6.12
C THR A 71 20.25 -3.91 -5.63
N PRO A 72 20.42 -4.43 -4.41
CA PRO A 72 21.73 -4.86 -3.91
C PRO A 72 22.34 -5.97 -4.75
N ARG A 73 23.67 -5.98 -4.89
CA ARG A 73 24.38 -7.04 -5.61
C ARG A 73 24.51 -8.35 -4.80
N GLN A 74 24.35 -8.28 -3.50
CA GLN A 74 24.43 -9.43 -2.58
C GLN A 74 23.04 -10.00 -2.31
N PHE A 75 22.95 -11.16 -1.69
CA PHE A 75 21.69 -11.71 -1.21
C PHE A 75 21.02 -10.73 -0.24
N TYR A 76 19.73 -10.50 -0.42
CA TYR A 76 19.00 -9.53 0.39
C TYR A 76 17.54 -9.94 0.61
N LEU A 77 16.97 -9.40 1.69
CA LEU A 77 15.55 -9.49 2.01
C LEU A 77 15.00 -8.08 2.30
N ASP A 78 13.98 -7.71 1.57
CA ASP A 78 13.24 -6.47 1.82
C ASP A 78 12.03 -6.77 2.69
N ILE A 79 11.98 -6.16 3.87
CA ILE A 79 10.90 -6.29 4.84
C ILE A 79 10.09 -5.01 4.83
N PHE A 80 8.85 -5.12 4.37
CA PHE A 80 7.88 -4.03 4.40
C PHE A 80 7.08 -4.07 5.69
N PHE A 81 6.80 -2.91 6.27
CA PHE A 81 5.99 -2.84 7.48
C PHE A 81 5.02 -1.65 7.46
N TYR A 82 3.98 -1.77 8.25
CA TYR A 82 2.92 -0.77 8.35
C TYR A 82 2.42 -0.66 9.79
N ASP A 83 1.87 0.50 10.14
CA ASP A 83 1.42 0.81 11.49
C ASP A 83 0.02 1.43 11.56
N ARG A 84 -0.60 1.67 10.41
CA ARG A 84 -1.92 2.27 10.29
C ARG A 84 -2.95 1.27 9.76
N LYS A 85 -4.23 1.63 9.89
CA LYS A 85 -5.32 0.84 9.32
C LYS A 85 -5.19 0.81 7.80
N VAL A 86 -5.36 -0.36 7.22
CA VAL A 86 -5.32 -0.58 5.77
C VAL A 86 -6.57 0.04 5.14
N CYS A 87 -6.40 0.88 4.11
CA CYS A 87 -7.51 1.51 3.40
C CYS A 87 -8.27 0.56 2.47
N ASN A 88 -7.58 -0.42 1.89
CA ASN A 88 -8.16 -1.42 0.99
C ASN A 88 -7.55 -2.80 1.29
N ASN A 89 -8.37 -3.67 1.90
CA ASN A 89 -7.92 -5.00 2.32
C ASN A 89 -7.70 -5.96 1.14
N ILE A 90 -8.43 -5.80 0.04
CA ILE A 90 -8.28 -6.66 -1.15
C ILE A 90 -6.92 -6.37 -1.80
N LEU A 91 -6.64 -5.11 -2.07
CA LEU A 91 -5.36 -4.67 -2.62
C LEU A 91 -4.19 -5.09 -1.71
N PHE A 92 -4.33 -4.89 -0.39
CA PHE A 92 -3.29 -5.28 0.55
C PHE A 92 -3.04 -6.80 0.59
N LYS A 93 -4.08 -7.63 0.46
CA LYS A 93 -3.94 -9.08 0.35
C LYS A 93 -3.19 -9.50 -0.92
N LYS A 94 -3.41 -8.79 -2.03
CA LYS A 94 -2.65 -9.02 -3.27
C LYS A 94 -1.18 -8.69 -3.09
N TRP A 95 -0.86 -7.53 -2.54
CA TRP A 95 0.53 -7.14 -2.27
C TRP A 95 1.27 -8.09 -1.33
N LYS A 96 0.58 -8.71 -0.37
CA LYS A 96 1.20 -9.73 0.50
C LYS A 96 1.65 -11.00 -0.22
N LYS A 97 1.22 -11.23 -1.45
CA LYS A 97 1.72 -12.32 -2.28
C LYS A 97 3.01 -11.95 -3.02
N GLU A 98 3.20 -10.67 -3.30
CA GLU A 98 4.33 -10.14 -4.07
C GLU A 98 5.50 -9.69 -3.18
N ILE A 99 5.20 -9.14 -2.00
CA ILE A 99 6.21 -8.60 -1.09
C ILE A 99 5.99 -9.05 0.34
N PHE A 100 7.09 -9.12 1.11
CA PHE A 100 7.05 -9.61 2.49
C PHE A 100 6.69 -8.50 3.47
N PHE A 101 5.52 -8.62 4.10
CA PHE A 101 5.02 -7.68 5.08
C PHE A 101 5.09 -8.21 6.51
N LEU A 102 5.57 -7.38 7.43
CA LEU A 102 5.47 -7.62 8.87
C LEU A 102 4.74 -6.47 9.59
N PRO A 103 4.10 -6.74 10.73
CA PRO A 103 3.43 -5.71 11.52
C PRO A 103 4.42 -4.68 12.09
N GLY A 104 4.02 -3.40 12.07
CA GLY A 104 4.88 -2.32 12.55
C GLY A 104 5.25 -2.42 14.03
N TYR A 105 4.39 -2.98 14.89
CA TYR A 105 4.70 -3.18 16.30
C TYR A 105 5.85 -4.18 16.55
N VAL A 106 6.20 -5.01 15.58
CA VAL A 106 7.36 -5.90 15.57
C VAL A 106 8.59 -5.20 15.02
N ILE A 107 8.45 -4.56 13.87
CA ILE A 107 9.60 -4.08 13.08
C ILE A 107 10.05 -2.67 13.46
N LYS A 108 9.16 -1.80 13.94
CA LYS A 108 9.50 -0.42 14.26
C LYS A 108 10.66 -0.25 15.24
N PRO A 109 10.76 -1.01 16.34
CA PRO A 109 11.91 -0.88 17.25
C PRO A 109 13.24 -1.18 16.56
N ILE A 110 13.28 -2.25 15.77
CA ILE A 110 14.47 -2.67 15.02
C ILE A 110 14.84 -1.63 13.96
N TYR A 111 13.85 -1.22 13.17
CA TYR A 111 13.99 -0.21 12.14
C TYR A 111 14.51 1.12 12.70
N PHE A 112 13.90 1.61 13.79
CA PHE A 112 14.26 2.87 14.42
C PHE A 112 15.68 2.86 14.96
N LEU A 113 16.03 1.82 15.74
CA LEU A 113 17.37 1.69 16.28
C LEU A 113 18.42 1.56 15.17
N ASN A 114 18.13 0.75 14.15
CA ASN A 114 19.03 0.58 13.02
C ASN A 114 19.25 1.90 12.25
N ASN A 115 18.23 2.74 12.12
CA ASN A 115 18.36 4.07 11.51
C ASN A 115 19.20 5.03 12.35
N ILE A 116 19.05 5.05 13.69
CA ILE A 116 19.86 5.90 14.57
C ILE A 116 21.36 5.57 14.42
N ILE A 117 21.70 4.28 14.36
CA ILE A 117 23.08 3.83 14.29
C ILE A 117 23.67 3.98 12.86
N SER A 118 22.82 4.13 11.84
CA SER A 118 23.26 4.20 10.45
C SER A 118 23.65 5.62 10.04
N SER A 119 24.62 5.71 9.11
CA SER A 119 25.01 6.97 8.49
C SER A 119 23.95 7.50 7.51
N LYS A 120 24.18 8.69 6.93
CA LYS A 120 23.29 9.31 5.93
C LYS A 120 22.93 8.40 4.75
N LYS A 121 23.87 7.55 4.30
CA LYS A 121 23.60 6.50 3.30
C LYS A 121 23.27 5.18 3.99
N ASN A 122 22.02 5.03 4.42
CA ASN A 122 21.57 3.86 5.14
C ASN A 122 21.22 2.70 4.19
N LYS A 123 22.15 1.77 4.01
CA LYS A 123 21.95 0.57 3.17
C LYS A 123 20.86 -0.37 3.66
N TYR A 124 20.39 -0.22 4.90
CA TYR A 124 19.31 -1.03 5.48
C TYR A 124 17.93 -0.46 5.21
N LEU A 125 17.82 0.57 4.38
CA LEU A 125 16.57 1.06 3.81
C LEU A 125 16.45 0.61 2.36
N VAL A 126 15.24 0.26 1.95
CA VAL A 126 14.95 0.05 0.51
C VAL A 126 15.10 1.39 -0.20
N LYS A 127 14.43 2.42 0.34
CA LYS A 127 14.56 3.83 -0.05
C LYS A 127 14.38 4.75 1.16
N PRO A 128 14.93 5.98 1.15
CA PRO A 128 14.51 7.00 2.10
C PRO A 128 12.98 7.14 2.12
N ASN A 129 12.38 7.26 3.31
CA ASN A 129 10.92 7.30 3.41
C ASN A 129 10.28 8.41 2.59
N GLU A 130 10.90 9.57 2.51
CA GLU A 130 10.41 10.70 1.71
C GLU A 130 10.39 10.34 0.23
N GLU A 131 11.45 9.76 -0.30
CA GLU A 131 11.51 9.31 -1.69
C GLU A 131 10.48 8.21 -1.95
N PHE A 132 10.36 7.21 -1.08
CA PHE A 132 9.39 6.14 -1.25
C PHE A 132 7.95 6.64 -1.22
N HIS A 133 7.62 7.58 -0.34
CA HIS A 133 6.25 8.09 -0.22
C HIS A 133 5.88 9.18 -1.23
N ASN A 134 6.86 9.90 -1.74
CA ASN A 134 6.69 10.88 -2.81
C ASN A 134 7.17 10.34 -4.16
N ASN A 135 7.19 9.02 -4.29
CA ASN A 135 7.73 8.35 -5.45
C ASN A 135 6.99 8.80 -6.73
N HIS A 136 7.71 9.48 -7.59
CA HIS A 136 7.29 9.79 -8.94
C HIS A 136 7.95 8.78 -9.87
N ASP A 137 7.25 8.37 -10.89
CA ASP A 137 7.80 7.49 -11.94
C ASP A 137 8.74 8.25 -12.87
N ILE A 138 9.90 8.65 -12.34
CA ILE A 138 10.90 9.43 -13.08
C ILE A 138 11.59 8.64 -14.19
N TYR A 139 11.47 7.33 -14.18
CA TYR A 139 12.04 6.43 -15.18
C TYR A 139 11.01 5.87 -16.15
N ASN A 140 9.76 6.33 -16.09
CA ASN A 140 8.63 5.82 -16.89
C ASN A 140 8.45 4.28 -16.77
N LEU A 141 8.68 3.74 -15.58
CA LEU A 141 8.68 2.29 -15.36
C LEU A 141 7.28 1.67 -15.44
N LEU A 142 6.24 2.44 -15.10
CA LEU A 142 4.86 1.95 -15.14
C LEU A 142 4.42 1.59 -16.56
N ASP A 143 4.92 2.32 -17.56
CA ASP A 143 4.63 2.05 -18.97
C ASP A 143 5.53 0.96 -19.56
N GLU A 144 6.76 0.81 -19.05
CA GLU A 144 7.77 -0.09 -19.59
C GLU A 144 7.86 -1.45 -18.89
N SER A 145 7.20 -1.61 -17.75
CA SER A 145 7.27 -2.84 -16.95
C SER A 145 5.96 -3.63 -17.04
N LYS A 146 6.05 -4.93 -16.72
CA LYS A 146 4.84 -5.74 -16.57
C LYS A 146 4.04 -5.30 -15.35
N ILE A 147 2.73 -5.44 -15.41
CA ILE A 147 1.82 -5.20 -14.30
C ILE A 147 1.96 -6.35 -13.28
N HIS A 148 2.23 -6.01 -12.00
CA HIS A 148 2.35 -7.01 -10.93
C HIS A 148 1.00 -7.36 -10.29
N LEU A 149 0.03 -6.44 -10.31
CA LEU A 149 -1.32 -6.71 -9.82
C LEU A 149 -2.17 -7.32 -10.92
N THR A 150 -2.48 -8.59 -10.79
CA THR A 150 -3.38 -9.31 -11.72
C THR A 150 -4.61 -9.85 -11.00
N PHE A 151 -5.68 -10.05 -11.74
CA PHE A 151 -6.85 -10.77 -11.27
C PHE A 151 -6.71 -12.26 -11.55
N ASN A 152 -6.98 -13.09 -10.54
CA ASN A 152 -7.07 -14.52 -10.75
C ASN A 152 -8.39 -14.89 -11.45
N GLU A 153 -8.53 -16.14 -11.89
CA GLU A 153 -9.72 -16.59 -12.63
C GLU A 153 -11.01 -16.56 -11.81
N GLU A 154 -10.92 -16.76 -10.49
CA GLU A 154 -12.08 -16.65 -9.60
C GLU A 154 -12.55 -15.20 -9.49
N GLU A 155 -11.62 -14.27 -9.29
CA GLU A 155 -11.92 -12.84 -9.26
C GLU A 155 -12.51 -12.34 -10.59
N LYS A 156 -11.99 -12.81 -11.72
CA LYS A 156 -12.55 -12.48 -13.05
C LYS A 156 -13.98 -13.00 -13.20
N LYS A 157 -14.25 -14.24 -12.77
CA LYS A 157 -15.60 -14.82 -12.78
C LYS A 157 -16.57 -14.06 -11.87
N GLU A 158 -16.11 -13.63 -10.69
CA GLU A 158 -16.90 -12.83 -9.75
C GLU A 158 -17.22 -11.45 -10.34
N CYS A 159 -16.23 -10.77 -10.93
CA CYS A 159 -16.45 -9.52 -11.63
C CYS A 159 -17.44 -9.66 -12.79
N LYS A 160 -17.34 -10.73 -13.58
CA LYS A 160 -18.27 -11.00 -14.67
C LYS A 160 -19.71 -11.17 -14.17
N ARG A 161 -19.91 -12.00 -13.15
CA ARG A 161 -21.24 -12.17 -12.52
C ARG A 161 -21.80 -10.87 -11.95
N PHE A 162 -20.94 -10.05 -11.33
CA PHE A 162 -21.35 -8.73 -10.83
C PHE A 162 -21.86 -7.84 -11.96
N LEU A 163 -21.12 -7.75 -13.07
CA LEU A 163 -21.53 -6.97 -14.24
C LEU A 163 -22.83 -7.49 -14.83
N GLU A 164 -22.98 -8.80 -14.99
CA GLU A 164 -24.19 -9.44 -15.48
C GLU A 164 -25.41 -9.13 -14.57
N ASN A 165 -25.23 -9.17 -13.24
CA ASN A 165 -26.28 -8.79 -12.28
C ASN A 165 -26.65 -7.31 -12.37
N CYS A 166 -25.75 -6.44 -12.80
CA CYS A 166 -26.02 -5.03 -13.11
C CYS A 166 -26.68 -4.85 -14.50
N GLY A 167 -26.97 -5.92 -15.24
CA GLY A 167 -27.54 -5.87 -16.59
C GLY A 167 -26.54 -5.59 -17.70
N ILE A 168 -25.24 -5.65 -17.40
CA ILE A 168 -24.17 -5.38 -18.35
C ILE A 168 -23.72 -6.67 -19.00
N LYS A 169 -23.81 -6.72 -20.32
CA LYS A 169 -23.31 -7.84 -21.17
C LYS A 169 -21.86 -7.54 -21.60
N GLU A 170 -21.15 -8.54 -22.05
CA GLU A 170 -19.76 -8.40 -22.55
C GLU A 170 -19.61 -7.38 -23.70
N THR A 171 -20.68 -7.18 -24.46
CA THR A 171 -20.72 -6.19 -25.57
C THR A 171 -20.97 -4.76 -25.11
N ASN A 172 -21.43 -4.57 -23.87
CA ASN A 172 -21.72 -3.23 -23.35
C ASN A 172 -20.44 -2.53 -22.91
N LYS A 173 -20.41 -1.22 -23.12
CA LYS A 173 -19.34 -0.35 -22.61
C LYS A 173 -19.75 0.27 -21.30
N PHE A 174 -18.81 0.38 -20.37
CA PHE A 174 -19.03 1.07 -19.11
C PHE A 174 -17.90 2.04 -18.77
N ILE A 175 -18.23 3.03 -17.96
CA ILE A 175 -17.30 4.07 -17.49
C ILE A 175 -17.35 4.10 -15.98
N CYS A 176 -16.18 4.13 -15.34
CA CYS A 176 -16.02 4.31 -13.90
C CYS A 176 -15.83 5.81 -13.61
N LEU A 177 -16.84 6.43 -13.02
CA LEU A 177 -16.80 7.83 -12.59
C LEU A 177 -16.19 7.91 -11.20
N ILE A 178 -14.95 8.37 -11.10
CA ILE A 178 -14.24 8.51 -9.83
C ILE A 178 -14.36 9.95 -9.37
N VAL A 179 -15.21 10.18 -8.35
CA VAL A 179 -15.41 11.50 -7.74
C VAL A 179 -14.96 11.41 -6.29
N ARG A 180 -13.96 12.21 -5.97
CA ARG A 180 -13.38 12.23 -4.64
C ARG A 180 -14.22 13.12 -3.72
N ASP A 181 -14.71 12.56 -2.64
CA ASP A 181 -15.26 13.28 -1.50
C ASP A 181 -14.27 13.38 -0.32
N ASN A 182 -14.67 14.08 0.73
CA ASN A 182 -13.85 14.28 1.92
C ASN A 182 -14.09 13.24 3.03
N ALA A 183 -15.07 12.36 2.89
CA ALA A 183 -15.54 11.51 3.98
C ALA A 183 -14.40 10.61 4.54
N TYR A 184 -13.68 9.92 3.68
CA TYR A 184 -12.57 9.07 4.10
C TYR A 184 -11.42 9.87 4.72
N LEU A 185 -11.00 10.97 4.09
CA LEU A 185 -9.87 11.77 4.56
C LEU A 185 -10.15 12.45 5.89
N ASN A 186 -11.39 12.94 6.10
CA ASN A 186 -11.81 13.49 7.38
C ASN A 186 -11.78 12.42 8.48
N SER A 187 -12.18 11.18 8.18
CA SER A 187 -12.17 10.08 9.13
C SER A 187 -10.75 9.70 9.63
N ILE A 188 -9.72 10.05 8.87
CA ILE A 188 -8.30 9.80 9.22
C ILE A 188 -7.52 11.06 9.56
N GLY A 189 -8.19 12.22 9.72
CA GLY A 189 -7.58 13.50 10.07
C GLY A 189 -6.69 14.11 8.98
N ALA A 190 -7.01 13.88 7.70
CA ALA A 190 -6.24 14.34 6.54
C ALA A 190 -6.97 15.40 5.69
N SER A 191 -7.68 16.33 6.34
CA SER A 191 -8.50 17.36 5.70
C SER A 191 -7.72 18.41 4.88
N TYR A 192 -6.40 18.47 5.02
CA TYR A 192 -5.54 19.41 4.27
C TYR A 192 -5.53 19.22 2.75
N HIS A 193 -6.20 18.19 2.24
CA HIS A 193 -6.40 17.96 0.82
C HIS A 193 -7.79 18.33 0.30
N SER A 194 -8.58 19.08 1.06
CA SER A 194 -9.97 19.46 0.70
C SER A 194 -10.10 20.21 -0.63
N HIS A 195 -9.06 20.92 -1.06
CA HIS A 195 -9.02 21.58 -2.36
C HIS A 195 -9.15 20.62 -3.56
N ARG A 196 -9.09 19.32 -3.35
CA ARG A 196 -9.23 18.25 -4.35
C ARG A 196 -10.58 17.53 -4.26
N ASP A 197 -11.44 17.94 -3.32
CA ASP A 197 -12.75 17.32 -3.15
C ASP A 197 -13.74 17.92 -4.15
N CYS A 198 -14.63 17.08 -4.66
CA CYS A 198 -15.67 17.45 -5.60
C CYS A 198 -17.02 16.94 -5.09
N ASP A 199 -18.08 17.66 -5.44
CA ASP A 199 -19.44 17.20 -5.24
C ASP A 199 -19.84 16.30 -6.42
N ILE A 200 -20.42 15.14 -6.11
CA ILE A 200 -20.90 14.20 -7.12
C ILE A 200 -22.02 14.80 -7.97
N ASP A 201 -22.82 15.69 -7.42
CA ASP A 201 -23.93 16.34 -8.15
C ASP A 201 -23.43 17.14 -9.37
N ASN A 202 -22.20 17.63 -9.34
CA ASN A 202 -21.57 18.31 -10.48
C ASN A 202 -21.32 17.38 -11.69
N PHE A 203 -21.43 16.08 -11.50
CA PHE A 203 -21.16 15.06 -12.54
C PHE A 203 -22.44 14.38 -13.05
N VAL A 204 -23.61 14.74 -12.55
CA VAL A 204 -24.90 14.13 -12.95
C VAL A 204 -25.14 14.32 -14.44
N LEU A 205 -24.99 15.53 -14.94
CA LEU A 205 -25.17 15.81 -16.39
C LEU A 205 -24.21 15.00 -17.28
N VAL A 206 -22.95 14.85 -16.83
CA VAL A 206 -21.97 14.02 -17.58
C VAL A 206 -22.39 12.56 -17.58
N ALA A 207 -22.88 12.05 -16.46
CA ALA A 207 -23.36 10.66 -16.36
C ALA A 207 -24.58 10.43 -17.26
N GLU A 208 -25.53 11.37 -17.30
CA GLU A 208 -26.71 11.32 -18.16
C GLU A 208 -26.35 11.34 -19.65
N GLU A 209 -25.44 12.21 -20.06
CA GLU A 209 -24.98 12.27 -21.47
C GLU A 209 -24.26 11.00 -21.88
N LEU A 210 -23.40 10.45 -21.01
CA LEU A 210 -22.74 9.17 -21.25
C LEU A 210 -23.76 8.02 -21.35
N ALA A 211 -24.79 8.03 -20.52
CA ALA A 211 -25.86 7.05 -20.60
C ALA A 211 -26.66 7.14 -21.92
N LYS A 212 -26.95 8.36 -22.41
CA LYS A 212 -27.56 8.59 -23.72
C LYS A 212 -26.71 8.04 -24.88
N LEU A 213 -25.39 8.07 -24.72
CA LEU A 213 -24.43 7.48 -25.67
C LEU A 213 -24.31 5.94 -25.54
N GLY A 214 -25.09 5.34 -24.67
CA GLY A 214 -25.13 3.86 -24.46
C GLY A 214 -24.09 3.31 -23.52
N TYR A 215 -23.43 4.13 -22.70
CA TYR A 215 -22.51 3.65 -21.67
C TYR A 215 -23.25 3.39 -20.35
N PHE A 216 -22.85 2.35 -19.66
CA PHE A 216 -23.16 2.21 -18.23
C PHE A 216 -22.19 3.06 -17.42
N VAL A 217 -22.70 3.85 -16.48
CA VAL A 217 -21.87 4.73 -15.64
C VAL A 217 -21.89 4.25 -14.20
N PHE A 218 -20.71 3.85 -13.70
CA PHE A 218 -20.54 3.45 -12.30
C PHE A 218 -19.89 4.57 -11.49
N ARG A 219 -20.55 4.95 -10.41
CA ARG A 219 -19.91 5.76 -9.39
C ARG A 219 -18.94 4.89 -8.58
N MET A 220 -17.68 5.31 -8.52
CA MET A 220 -16.61 4.67 -7.74
C MET A 220 -16.18 5.60 -6.60
N GLY A 221 -16.14 5.07 -5.35
CA GLY A 221 -15.70 5.83 -4.16
C GLY A 221 -16.56 5.58 -2.95
#